data_811e587fa5c8af9b06a22356c4a14857
#
_entry.id   811e587fa5c8af9b06a22356c4a14857
#
_cell.length_a   1.000
_cell.length_b   1.000
_cell.length_c   1.000
_cell.angle_alpha   90.00
_cell.angle_beta   90.00
_cell.angle_gamma   90.00
#
_symmetry.space_group_name_H-M   'P 1'
#
loop_
_entity.id
_entity.type
_entity.pdbx_description
1 polymer ?
#
loop_
_entity_poly.entity_id
_entity_poly.type
_entity_poly.pdbx_seq_one_letter_code
_entity_poly.pdbx_strand_id
1 'polypeptide(L)'
;MAFSLYDASVANYLQTLGAVSGFLQRGLVHFCEKNIDPDTMVEARLAPDMLPLRFQIISVAQHSRGAIEGVQSGEFRPPAAKTPYDYAGLQGLVAQTQEALSAWTPDAVNALGGRDVVFHLGDHKLPFTAEGFLMSFSLPNFYFHATTAYDILRTNGVPLGKQDFMGRMKMKKS
;
A
#
# COMPACT_ATOMS: atom_id res chain seq x y z
N MET A 1 19.47 8.31 18.19
CA MET A 1 19.15 7.00 17.59
C MET A 1 19.21 7.14 16.08
N ALA A 2 19.96 6.29 15.39
CA ALA A 2 19.92 6.24 13.94
C ALA A 2 18.55 5.70 13.48
N PHE A 3 18.03 6.21 12.37
CA PHE A 3 16.81 5.69 11.75
C PHE A 3 17.07 4.27 11.25
N SER A 4 16.25 3.30 11.65
CA SER A 4 16.40 1.91 11.23
C SER A 4 15.67 1.65 9.91
N LEU A 5 16.06 0.57 9.21
CA LEU A 5 15.36 0.14 8.00
C LEU A 5 13.90 -0.20 8.29
N TYR A 6 13.63 -0.79 9.47
CA TYR A 6 12.26 -1.03 9.95
C TYR A 6 11.46 0.27 10.11
N ASP A 7 12.03 1.29 10.77
CA ASP A 7 11.34 2.57 10.98
C ASP A 7 11.06 3.28 9.66
N ALA A 8 12.00 3.21 8.72
CA ALA A 8 11.88 3.83 7.40
C ALA A 8 10.89 3.10 6.48
N SER A 9 10.63 1.82 6.67
CA SER A 9 9.79 1.00 5.78
C SER A 9 8.55 0.44 6.48
N VAL A 10 8.66 -0.68 7.19
CA VAL A 10 7.51 -1.42 7.77
C VAL A 10 6.66 -0.53 8.68
N ALA A 11 7.28 0.27 9.52
CA ALA A 11 6.55 1.17 10.42
C ALA A 11 5.73 2.24 9.69
N ASN A 12 6.20 2.72 8.52
CA ASN A 12 5.48 3.66 7.66
C ASN A 12 4.39 2.94 6.85
N TYR A 13 4.68 1.75 6.32
CA TYR A 13 3.67 0.92 5.65
C TYR A 13 2.48 0.64 6.56
N LEU A 14 2.72 0.19 7.79
CA LEU A 14 1.66 -0.12 8.76
C LEU A 14 0.81 1.10 9.11
N GLN A 15 1.42 2.27 9.28
CA GLN A 15 0.68 3.52 9.54
C GLN A 15 -0.28 3.84 8.39
N THR A 16 0.23 3.85 7.15
CA THR A 16 -0.57 4.21 5.98
C THR A 16 -1.59 3.12 5.61
N LEU A 17 -1.24 1.82 5.78
CA LEU A 17 -2.21 0.72 5.62
C LEU A 17 -3.38 0.84 6.59
N GLY A 18 -3.13 1.29 7.84
CA GLY A 18 -4.20 1.61 8.79
C GLY A 18 -5.13 2.71 8.27
N ALA A 19 -4.56 3.74 7.63
CA ALA A 19 -5.34 4.78 6.97
C ALA A 19 -6.13 4.24 5.76
N VAL A 20 -5.49 3.42 4.90
CA VAL A 20 -6.14 2.77 3.75
C VAL A 20 -7.33 1.91 4.19
N SER A 21 -7.16 1.09 5.23
CA SER A 21 -8.25 0.31 5.82
C SER A 21 -9.39 1.21 6.30
N GLY A 22 -9.06 2.32 6.98
CA GLY A 22 -10.03 3.28 7.50
C GLY A 22 -10.83 3.96 6.39
N PHE A 23 -10.17 4.46 5.34
CA PHE A 23 -10.89 5.15 4.28
C PHE A 23 -11.67 4.20 3.36
N LEU A 24 -11.24 2.95 3.16
CA LEU A 24 -12.05 1.92 2.50
C LEU A 24 -13.31 1.61 3.31
N GLN A 25 -13.21 1.49 4.64
CA GLN A 25 -14.36 1.28 5.49
C GLN A 25 -15.35 2.45 5.43
N ARG A 26 -14.86 3.69 5.45
CA ARG A 26 -15.72 4.88 5.27
C ARG A 26 -16.35 4.93 3.89
N GLY A 27 -15.64 4.50 2.86
CA GLY A 27 -16.18 4.33 1.51
C GLY A 27 -17.35 3.35 1.49
N LEU A 28 -17.18 2.17 2.08
CA LEU A 28 -18.24 1.16 2.18
C LEU A 28 -19.49 1.72 2.84
N VAL A 29 -19.35 2.37 4.02
CA VAL A 29 -20.49 2.99 4.72
C VAL A 29 -21.18 4.03 3.86
N HIS A 30 -20.41 4.94 3.24
CA HIS A 30 -20.94 6.00 2.39
C HIS A 30 -21.73 5.44 1.20
N PHE A 31 -21.21 4.45 0.50
CA PHE A 31 -21.87 3.84 -0.66
C PHE A 31 -23.16 3.12 -0.25
N CYS A 32 -23.14 2.37 0.86
CA CYS A 32 -24.34 1.73 1.41
C CYS A 32 -25.43 2.75 1.79
N GLU A 33 -25.06 3.84 2.47
CA GLU A 33 -26.00 4.93 2.83
C GLU A 33 -26.61 5.63 1.61
N LYS A 34 -25.87 5.66 0.50
CA LYS A 34 -26.33 6.24 -0.77
C LYS A 34 -27.05 5.24 -1.69
N ASN A 35 -27.20 3.98 -1.26
CA ASN A 35 -27.72 2.88 -2.08
C ASN A 35 -26.90 2.67 -3.37
N ILE A 36 -25.59 2.88 -3.30
CA ILE A 36 -24.63 2.58 -4.37
C ILE A 36 -24.00 1.24 -4.06
N ASP A 37 -23.97 0.34 -5.04
CA ASP A 37 -23.26 -0.92 -4.91
C ASP A 37 -21.73 -0.66 -4.84
N PRO A 38 -21.05 -1.00 -3.72
CA PRO A 38 -19.62 -0.75 -3.57
C PRO A 38 -18.77 -1.44 -4.64
N ASP A 39 -19.23 -2.56 -5.19
CA ASP A 39 -18.49 -3.30 -6.22
C ASP A 39 -18.39 -2.53 -7.54
N THR A 40 -19.31 -1.60 -7.81
CA THR A 40 -19.20 -0.70 -8.96
C THR A 40 -18.00 0.25 -8.84
N MET A 41 -17.54 0.52 -7.61
CA MET A 41 -16.43 1.44 -7.34
C MET A 41 -15.05 0.81 -7.54
N VAL A 42 -14.96 -0.53 -7.60
CA VAL A 42 -13.65 -1.19 -7.78
C VAL A 42 -12.98 -0.86 -9.12
N GLU A 43 -13.78 -0.53 -10.13
CA GLU A 43 -13.31 -0.10 -11.45
C GLU A 43 -13.29 1.44 -11.63
N ALA A 44 -13.64 2.20 -10.59
CA ALA A 44 -13.55 3.67 -10.64
C ALA A 44 -12.10 4.12 -10.79
N ARG A 45 -11.89 5.18 -11.59
CA ARG A 45 -10.58 5.72 -11.96
C ARG A 45 -10.49 7.19 -11.64
N LEU A 46 -9.29 7.67 -11.28
CA LEU A 46 -9.05 9.10 -11.07
C LEU A 46 -9.02 9.86 -12.42
N ALA A 47 -8.43 9.24 -13.44
CA ALA A 47 -8.43 9.72 -14.82
C ALA A 47 -8.66 8.54 -15.78
N PRO A 48 -9.18 8.79 -17.01
CA PRO A 48 -9.53 7.70 -17.94
C PRO A 48 -8.38 6.76 -18.32
N ASP A 49 -7.16 7.27 -18.35
CA ASP A 49 -5.92 6.54 -18.67
C ASP A 49 -5.22 5.95 -17.44
N MET A 50 -5.70 6.23 -16.22
CA MET A 50 -5.18 5.64 -15.00
C MET A 50 -5.83 4.28 -14.70
N LEU A 51 -5.09 3.42 -13.99
CA LEU A 51 -5.61 2.14 -13.52
C LEU A 51 -6.62 2.34 -12.35
N PRO A 52 -7.63 1.44 -12.22
CA PRO A 52 -8.76 1.64 -11.30
C PRO A 52 -8.41 1.45 -9.82
N LEU A 53 -9.36 1.77 -8.93
CA LEU A 53 -9.25 1.60 -7.47
C LEU A 53 -8.71 0.22 -7.09
N ARG A 54 -9.22 -0.83 -7.70
CA ARG A 54 -8.77 -2.20 -7.49
C ARG A 54 -7.25 -2.34 -7.67
N PHE A 55 -6.71 -1.80 -8.76
CA PHE A 55 -5.27 -1.87 -9.00
C PHE A 55 -4.47 -1.02 -8.02
N GLN A 56 -5.00 0.12 -7.58
CA GLN A 56 -4.33 0.94 -6.58
C GLN A 56 -4.14 0.18 -5.26
N ILE A 57 -5.17 -0.52 -4.80
CA ILE A 57 -5.10 -1.31 -3.56
C ILE A 57 -4.19 -2.54 -3.71
N ILE A 58 -4.24 -3.24 -4.86
CA ILE A 58 -3.30 -4.33 -5.15
C ILE A 58 -1.86 -3.82 -5.10
N SER A 59 -1.60 -2.64 -5.68
CA SER A 59 -0.26 -2.04 -5.69
C SER A 59 0.18 -1.58 -4.30
N VAL A 60 -0.73 -1.08 -3.47
CA VAL A 60 -0.45 -0.78 -2.06
C VAL A 60 0.03 -2.05 -1.32
N ALA A 61 -0.64 -3.18 -1.49
CA ALA A 61 -0.22 -4.45 -0.89
C ALA A 61 1.14 -4.92 -1.44
N GLN A 62 1.35 -4.84 -2.76
CA GLN A 62 2.59 -5.27 -3.40
C GLN A 62 3.78 -4.39 -3.02
N HIS A 63 3.61 -3.05 -2.99
CA HIS A 63 4.68 -2.11 -2.64
C HIS A 63 4.88 -1.96 -1.12
N SER A 64 4.20 -2.73 -0.29
CA SER A 64 4.43 -2.81 1.15
C SER A 64 4.87 -4.22 1.56
N ARG A 65 3.95 -5.16 1.72
CA ARG A 65 4.28 -6.56 2.04
C ARG A 65 5.19 -7.18 0.98
N GLY A 66 4.79 -7.11 -0.29
CA GLY A 66 5.57 -7.69 -1.40
C GLY A 66 6.97 -7.08 -1.52
N ALA A 67 7.16 -5.82 -1.11
CA ALA A 67 8.48 -5.18 -1.11
C ALA A 67 9.42 -5.78 -0.06
N ILE A 68 8.95 -6.04 1.16
CA ILE A 68 9.75 -6.70 2.22
C ILE A 68 10.08 -8.14 1.84
N GLU A 69 9.07 -8.88 1.34
CA GLU A 69 9.26 -10.25 0.82
C GLU A 69 10.25 -10.27 -0.37
N GLY A 70 10.19 -9.24 -1.25
CA GLY A 70 11.10 -9.07 -2.38
C GLY A 70 12.55 -8.83 -1.94
N VAL A 71 12.77 -7.97 -0.95
CA VAL A 71 14.10 -7.77 -0.36
C VAL A 71 14.61 -9.06 0.31
N GLN A 72 13.73 -9.80 0.97
CA GLN A 72 14.08 -11.07 1.60
C GLN A 72 14.50 -12.12 0.57
N SER A 73 13.77 -12.22 -0.56
CA SER A 73 14.04 -13.22 -1.61
C SER A 73 15.09 -12.80 -2.62
N GLY A 74 15.44 -11.51 -2.70
CA GLY A 74 16.31 -10.94 -3.70
C GLY A 74 15.63 -10.59 -5.04
N GLU A 75 14.32 -10.80 -5.18
CA GLU A 75 13.55 -10.54 -6.42
C GLU A 75 12.22 -9.84 -6.14
N PHE A 76 11.88 -8.87 -6.96
CA PHE A 76 10.59 -8.19 -6.93
C PHE A 76 9.97 -8.12 -8.33
N ARG A 77 8.64 -8.26 -8.41
CA ARG A 77 7.87 -8.19 -9.66
C ARG A 77 6.65 -7.28 -9.49
N PRO A 78 6.20 -6.61 -10.57
CA PRO A 78 4.96 -5.83 -10.52
C PRO A 78 3.77 -6.70 -10.11
N PRO A 79 2.71 -6.09 -9.51
CA PRO A 79 1.50 -6.83 -9.21
C PRO A 79 0.76 -7.23 -10.49
N ALA A 80 -0.01 -8.33 -10.40
CA ALA A 80 -0.88 -8.77 -11.49
C ALA A 80 -2.09 -7.84 -11.63
N ALA A 81 -2.08 -6.96 -12.62
CA ALA A 81 -3.08 -5.91 -12.83
C ALA A 81 -4.52 -6.43 -13.03
N LYS A 82 -4.68 -7.69 -13.48
CA LYS A 82 -5.98 -8.29 -13.81
C LYS A 82 -6.58 -9.16 -12.70
N THR A 83 -5.96 -9.24 -11.51
CA THR A 83 -6.53 -10.01 -10.41
C THR A 83 -7.90 -9.44 -10.02
N PRO A 84 -8.98 -10.24 -10.09
CA PRO A 84 -10.31 -9.77 -9.75
C PRO A 84 -10.45 -9.63 -8.23
N TYR A 85 -11.03 -8.55 -7.80
CA TYR A 85 -11.47 -8.31 -6.41
C TYR A 85 -12.80 -7.56 -6.45
N ASP A 86 -13.72 -7.93 -5.58
CA ASP A 86 -14.83 -7.10 -5.16
C ASP A 86 -14.36 -6.12 -4.05
N TYR A 87 -15.21 -5.24 -3.60
CA TYR A 87 -14.86 -4.24 -2.60
C TYR A 87 -14.45 -4.87 -1.26
N ALA A 88 -15.17 -5.91 -0.82
CA ALA A 88 -14.85 -6.65 0.40
C ALA A 88 -13.51 -7.38 0.29
N GLY A 89 -13.21 -7.94 -0.88
CA GLY A 89 -11.91 -8.55 -1.17
C GLY A 89 -10.75 -7.56 -1.11
N LEU A 90 -10.95 -6.30 -1.52
CA LEU A 90 -9.93 -5.24 -1.36
C LEU A 90 -9.69 -4.91 0.12
N GLN A 91 -10.76 -4.84 0.94
CA GLN A 91 -10.61 -4.68 2.38
C GLN A 91 -9.86 -5.86 3.02
N GLY A 92 -10.20 -7.08 2.61
CA GLY A 92 -9.52 -8.31 3.04
C GLY A 92 -8.04 -8.32 2.67
N LEU A 93 -7.68 -7.88 1.46
CA LEU A 93 -6.30 -7.77 1.00
C LEU A 93 -5.47 -6.81 1.89
N VAL A 94 -6.04 -5.65 2.23
CA VAL A 94 -5.38 -4.69 3.13
C VAL A 94 -5.18 -5.29 4.52
N ALA A 95 -6.20 -5.94 5.07
CA ALA A 95 -6.12 -6.57 6.40
C ALA A 95 -5.04 -7.67 6.45
N GLN A 96 -5.01 -8.57 5.46
CA GLN A 96 -3.97 -9.61 5.32
C GLN A 96 -2.57 -9.02 5.16
N THR A 97 -2.45 -7.90 4.43
CA THR A 97 -1.18 -7.19 4.26
C THR A 97 -0.69 -6.61 5.58
N GLN A 98 -1.58 -6.00 6.37
CA GLN A 98 -1.24 -5.49 7.70
C GLN A 98 -0.81 -6.59 8.67
N GLU A 99 -1.54 -7.70 8.68
CA GLU A 99 -1.21 -8.87 9.52
C GLU A 99 0.18 -9.42 9.18
N ALA A 100 0.45 -9.66 7.89
CA ALA A 100 1.73 -10.17 7.43
C ALA A 100 2.90 -9.22 7.76
N LEU A 101 2.73 -7.91 7.60
CA LEU A 101 3.76 -6.92 7.95
C LEU A 101 3.94 -6.79 9.47
N SER A 102 2.88 -6.96 10.26
CA SER A 102 2.97 -6.90 11.72
C SER A 102 3.74 -8.08 12.33
N ALA A 103 3.90 -9.17 11.59
CA ALA A 103 4.71 -10.32 12.00
C ALA A 103 6.23 -10.05 11.89
N TRP A 104 6.64 -9.04 11.12
CA TRP A 104 8.05 -8.68 10.98
C TRP A 104 8.56 -7.91 12.20
N THR A 105 9.58 -8.44 12.86
CA THR A 105 10.26 -7.75 13.97
C THR A 105 11.25 -6.70 13.43
N PRO A 106 11.54 -5.64 14.21
CA PRO A 106 12.58 -4.67 13.84
C PRO A 106 13.93 -5.32 13.49
N ASP A 107 14.36 -6.29 14.28
CA ASP A 107 15.65 -6.97 14.05
C ASP A 107 15.65 -7.75 12.74
N ALA A 108 14.55 -8.45 12.42
CA ALA A 108 14.43 -9.21 11.18
C ALA A 108 14.49 -8.29 9.94
N VAL A 109 13.82 -7.15 9.97
CA VAL A 109 13.85 -6.18 8.86
C VAL A 109 15.20 -5.49 8.77
N ASN A 110 15.80 -5.10 9.89
CA ASN A 110 17.12 -4.46 9.90
C ASN A 110 18.22 -5.39 9.38
N ALA A 111 18.10 -6.71 9.60
CA ALA A 111 19.01 -7.71 9.06
C ALA A 111 18.93 -7.88 7.52
N LEU A 112 17.92 -7.28 6.86
CA LEU A 112 17.82 -7.23 5.39
C LEU A 112 18.68 -6.11 4.79
N GLY A 113 19.20 -5.20 5.59
CA GLY A 113 20.04 -4.09 5.12
C GLY A 113 21.25 -4.57 4.33
N GLY A 114 21.59 -3.85 3.25
CA GLY A 114 22.71 -4.16 2.35
C GLY A 114 22.48 -5.34 1.40
N ARG A 115 21.32 -6.03 1.44
CA ARG A 115 21.01 -7.11 0.48
C ARG A 115 20.75 -6.55 -0.91
N ASP A 116 21.05 -7.36 -1.91
CA ASP A 116 20.68 -7.07 -3.29
C ASP A 116 19.22 -7.49 -3.55
N VAL A 117 18.51 -6.70 -4.34
CA VAL A 117 17.19 -7.02 -4.87
C VAL A 117 17.08 -6.63 -6.34
N VAL A 118 16.55 -7.51 -7.17
CA VAL A 118 16.36 -7.26 -8.60
C VAL A 118 14.87 -7.06 -8.88
N PHE A 119 14.53 -5.87 -9.39
CA PHE A 119 13.18 -5.62 -9.91
C PHE A 119 13.11 -6.08 -11.37
N HIS A 120 12.17 -7.01 -11.65
CA HIS A 120 11.89 -7.52 -12.98
C HIS A 120 10.72 -6.78 -13.62
N LEU A 121 10.97 -6.04 -14.68
CA LEU A 121 9.95 -5.34 -15.48
C LEU A 121 10.01 -5.85 -16.93
N GLY A 122 9.18 -6.82 -17.27
CA GLY A 122 9.28 -7.55 -18.53
C GLY A 122 10.65 -8.22 -18.63
N ASP A 123 11.39 -7.91 -19.69
CA ASP A 123 12.75 -8.42 -19.92
C ASP A 123 13.85 -7.60 -19.22
N HIS A 124 13.48 -6.48 -18.60
CA HIS A 124 14.43 -5.62 -17.89
C HIS A 124 14.65 -6.09 -16.46
N LYS A 125 15.92 -6.08 -16.05
CA LYS A 125 16.35 -6.37 -14.68
C LYS A 125 17.00 -5.12 -14.12
N LEU A 126 16.39 -4.55 -13.08
CA LEU A 126 16.87 -3.34 -12.42
C LEU A 126 17.42 -3.71 -11.03
N PRO A 127 18.75 -3.72 -10.85
CA PRO A 127 19.36 -4.06 -9.57
C PRO A 127 19.32 -2.88 -8.61
N PHE A 128 19.05 -3.17 -7.33
CA PHE A 128 19.04 -2.23 -6.22
C PHE A 128 19.73 -2.86 -5.01
N THR A 129 20.18 -2.02 -4.07
CA THR A 129 20.32 -2.44 -2.67
C THR A 129 18.95 -2.43 -1.98
N ALA A 130 18.81 -3.12 -0.86
CA ALA A 130 17.57 -3.13 -0.07
C ALA A 130 17.09 -1.71 0.26
N GLU A 131 18.00 -0.85 0.74
CA GLU A 131 17.70 0.54 1.07
C GLU A 131 17.28 1.34 -0.18
N GLY A 132 18.03 1.22 -1.27
CA GLY A 132 17.74 1.88 -2.54
C GLY A 132 16.38 1.47 -3.08
N PHE A 133 16.05 0.19 -3.07
CA PHE A 133 14.77 -0.34 -3.49
C PHE A 133 13.61 0.18 -2.62
N LEU A 134 13.74 0.05 -1.30
CA LEU A 134 12.67 0.45 -0.39
C LEU A 134 12.43 1.96 -0.41
N MET A 135 13.52 2.78 -0.37
CA MET A 135 13.40 4.23 -0.21
C MET A 135 13.12 4.96 -1.53
N SER A 136 13.73 4.54 -2.65
CA SER A 136 13.63 5.28 -3.92
C SER A 136 12.59 4.70 -4.88
N PHE A 137 12.15 3.45 -4.68
CA PHE A 137 11.19 2.79 -5.55
C PHE A 137 9.91 2.38 -4.80
N SER A 138 10.01 1.54 -3.77
CA SER A 138 8.83 0.95 -3.14
C SER A 138 7.99 1.98 -2.37
N LEU A 139 8.58 2.76 -1.47
CA LEU A 139 7.86 3.80 -0.71
C LEU A 139 7.20 4.86 -1.59
N PRO A 140 7.86 5.45 -2.60
CA PRO A 140 7.21 6.38 -3.52
C PRO A 140 6.01 5.76 -4.25
N ASN A 141 6.14 4.52 -4.76
CA ASN A 141 5.04 3.81 -5.40
C ASN A 141 3.89 3.55 -4.41
N PHE A 142 4.21 3.08 -3.21
CA PHE A 142 3.23 2.82 -2.15
C PHE A 142 2.40 4.06 -1.83
N TYR A 143 3.05 5.21 -1.60
CA TYR A 143 2.34 6.46 -1.32
C TYR A 143 1.56 6.96 -2.52
N PHE A 144 2.10 6.85 -3.74
CA PHE A 144 1.39 7.20 -4.97
C PHE A 144 0.08 6.41 -5.08
N HIS A 145 0.11 5.09 -4.92
CA HIS A 145 -1.06 4.25 -5.04
C HIS A 145 -2.05 4.45 -3.87
N ALA A 146 -1.57 4.64 -2.65
CA ALA A 146 -2.43 4.94 -1.50
C ALA A 146 -3.13 6.29 -1.66
N THR A 147 -2.43 7.33 -2.13
CA THR A 147 -3.00 8.66 -2.40
C THR A 147 -4.01 8.58 -3.55
N THR A 148 -3.68 7.90 -4.64
CA THR A 148 -4.60 7.72 -5.77
C THR A 148 -5.88 6.98 -5.35
N ALA A 149 -5.78 5.96 -4.49
CA ALA A 149 -6.95 5.27 -3.95
C ALA A 149 -7.83 6.21 -3.10
N TYR A 150 -7.20 7.02 -2.24
CA TYR A 150 -7.88 8.06 -1.47
C TYR A 150 -8.60 9.05 -2.40
N ASP A 151 -7.91 9.55 -3.44
CA ASP A 151 -8.45 10.53 -4.38
C ASP A 151 -9.62 9.96 -5.19
N ILE A 152 -9.56 8.69 -5.63
CA ILE A 152 -10.67 8.00 -6.29
C ILE A 152 -11.91 7.99 -5.39
N LEU A 153 -11.77 7.58 -4.12
CA LEU A 153 -12.89 7.58 -3.19
C LEU A 153 -13.41 8.99 -2.92
N ARG A 154 -12.51 9.96 -2.79
CA ARG A 154 -12.85 11.36 -2.54
C ARG A 154 -13.64 11.98 -3.71
N THR A 155 -13.22 11.73 -4.95
CA THR A 155 -13.93 12.22 -6.17
C THR A 155 -15.28 11.53 -6.39
N ASN A 156 -15.47 10.33 -5.82
CA ASN A 156 -16.75 9.61 -5.80
C ASN A 156 -17.62 9.94 -4.57
N GLY A 157 -17.33 11.05 -3.88
CA GLY A 157 -18.19 11.63 -2.86
C GLY A 157 -17.96 11.13 -1.44
N VAL A 158 -17.03 10.21 -1.21
CA VAL A 158 -16.73 9.74 0.16
C VAL A 158 -16.20 10.90 1.01
N PRO A 159 -16.77 11.19 2.20
CA PRO A 159 -16.40 12.33 3.03
C PRO A 159 -15.09 12.07 3.77
N LEU A 160 -13.97 12.18 3.05
CA LEU A 160 -12.61 12.02 3.54
C LEU A 160 -11.89 13.36 3.67
N GLY A 161 -10.97 13.47 4.62
CA GLY A 161 -10.05 14.57 4.77
C GLY A 161 -8.61 14.10 4.92
N LYS A 162 -7.65 15.03 4.88
CA LYS A 162 -6.22 14.69 5.03
C LYS A 162 -5.92 13.86 6.29
N GLN A 163 -6.64 14.07 7.38
CA GLN A 163 -6.45 13.32 8.62
C GLN A 163 -6.75 11.83 8.43
N ASP A 164 -7.71 11.48 7.58
CA ASP A 164 -8.03 10.08 7.28
C ASP A 164 -6.87 9.39 6.54
N PHE A 165 -6.12 10.15 5.71
CA PHE A 165 -4.93 9.64 5.04
C PHE A 165 -3.71 9.57 5.96
N MET A 166 -3.56 10.51 6.91
CA MET A 166 -2.43 10.52 7.85
C MET A 166 -2.47 9.34 8.82
N GLY A 167 -3.66 8.83 9.13
CA GLY A 167 -3.84 7.73 10.06
C GLY A 167 -3.33 8.06 11.48
N ARG A 168 -2.86 7.03 12.17
CA ARG A 168 -2.37 7.16 13.56
C ARG A 168 -0.93 7.66 13.60
N MET A 169 -0.76 8.95 13.81
CA MET A 169 0.55 9.57 13.94
C MET A 169 1.30 9.13 15.22
N LYS A 170 2.62 8.99 15.11
CA LYS A 170 3.52 8.66 16.22
C LYS A 170 3.90 9.94 16.99
N MET A 171 2.96 10.45 17.79
CA MET A 171 3.22 11.64 18.60
C MET A 171 4.04 11.30 19.84
N LYS A 172 4.88 12.26 20.29
CA LYS A 172 5.57 12.17 21.58
C LYS A 172 4.51 12.12 22.68
N LYS A 173 4.61 11.12 23.57
CA LYS A 173 3.80 11.12 24.80
C LYS A 173 4.33 12.24 25.71
N SER A 174 3.45 13.14 26.12
CA SER A 174 3.71 14.13 27.18
C SER A 174 3.94 13.45 28.51
#